data_9d0923b057d9f27bdc622063725ac6ae
#
_entry.id   9d0923b057d9f27bdc622063725ac6ae
#
_cell.length_a   1.000
_cell.length_b   1.000
_cell.length_c   1.000
_cell.angle_alpha   90.00
_cell.angle_beta   90.00
_cell.angle_gamma   90.00
#
_symmetry.space_group_name_H-M   'P 1'
#
loop_
_entity.id
_entity.type
_entity.pdbx_description
1 polymer ?
#
loop_
_entity_poly.entity_id
_entity_poly.type
_entity_poly.pdbx_seq_one_letter_code
_entity_poly.pdbx_strand_id
1 'polypeptide(L)'
;MSYRFLTLLSIFHLMLTVSAYCSRARQRLLPLTVNGLTSLAAIAPVSSDEVIRRNNALTRNTGGLRRLPVVKAPNELIDRARKDAYRVKTDKELKNTRNRAKKHGAETLNALSQGLCLPLRDLVNGYKSEWRRLHPFERVVADLTARARQKKDGLTLNTLLDEIHEARKMVLDSSKDWISKVKEAETAREAGEFMEEGIESMTVLFRELAAPPVLGILELQRSLRSAPTVALDTPAVVLVGAPNVGKSSIVRAISSADPEVNNYPFTTRGMTLGHVEVFWSNTEAIAKAVVPDAKRKLGAVAEEVVLGKYAFSQLCQVMDSPGLLVRPDEERNEMEALTLAAMQHLPTAVMYVMDLSGEAGDKCSSIADQLQLRREVRQRFPRRPWIDVVSKIDLGTTDGSLEELEEILDGSPYIRLSIHEGVGVAELRTAVLRMLGEVRVVLDAMSAVHMPSGR
;
A
#
# COMPACT_ATOMS: atom_id res chain seq x y z
N MET A 1 -20.22 -28.36 14.36
CA MET A 1 -20.92 -27.32 13.57
C MET A 1 -21.49 -26.14 14.38
N SER A 2 -21.33 -26.12 15.69
CA SER A 2 -22.03 -25.17 16.61
C SER A 2 -21.26 -23.89 16.97
N TYR A 3 -19.93 -23.86 16.90
CA TYR A 3 -19.12 -22.69 17.34
C TYR A 3 -18.97 -21.57 16.30
N ARG A 4 -19.10 -21.86 15.02
CA ARG A 4 -19.03 -20.84 13.94
C ARG A 4 -20.33 -20.04 13.76
N PHE A 5 -21.45 -20.57 14.21
CA PHE A 5 -22.75 -19.89 14.12
C PHE A 5 -22.91 -18.84 15.24
N LEU A 6 -22.41 -19.12 16.44
CA LEU A 6 -22.45 -18.20 17.58
C LEU A 6 -21.53 -16.98 17.39
N THR A 7 -20.36 -17.14 16.76
CA THR A 7 -19.46 -16.03 16.44
C THR A 7 -20.03 -15.12 15.35
N LEU A 8 -20.73 -15.66 14.37
CA LEU A 8 -21.40 -14.86 13.33
C LEU A 8 -22.61 -14.07 13.86
N LEU A 9 -23.38 -14.66 14.79
CA LEU A 9 -24.49 -13.96 15.44
C LEU A 9 -24.01 -12.84 16.38
N SER A 10 -22.89 -13.03 17.08
CA SER A 10 -22.29 -12.01 17.95
C SER A 10 -21.72 -10.84 17.14
N ILE A 11 -21.11 -11.10 16.00
CA ILE A 11 -20.64 -10.06 15.06
C ILE A 11 -21.82 -9.30 14.44
N PHE A 12 -22.91 -10.00 14.10
CA PHE A 12 -24.12 -9.37 13.55
C PHE A 12 -24.85 -8.51 14.58
N HIS A 13 -24.89 -8.95 15.83
CA HIS A 13 -25.47 -8.19 16.94
C HIS A 13 -24.62 -6.95 17.29
N LEU A 14 -23.30 -7.06 17.25
CA LEU A 14 -22.36 -5.94 17.42
C LEU A 14 -22.49 -4.93 16.27
N MET A 15 -22.68 -5.39 15.03
CA MET A 15 -22.93 -4.51 13.87
C MET A 15 -24.27 -3.79 13.95
N LEU A 16 -25.32 -4.42 14.50
CA LEU A 16 -26.60 -3.78 14.72
C LEU A 16 -26.55 -2.74 15.85
N THR A 17 -25.80 -3.01 16.92
CA THR A 17 -25.60 -2.06 18.02
C THR A 17 -24.74 -0.87 17.62
N VAL A 18 -23.71 -1.05 16.82
CA VAL A 18 -22.91 0.04 16.25
C VAL A 18 -23.74 0.87 15.26
N SER A 19 -24.59 0.25 14.43
CA SER A 19 -25.51 0.96 13.54
C SER A 19 -26.56 1.77 14.32
N ALA A 20 -27.11 1.20 15.40
CA ALA A 20 -28.05 1.91 16.28
C ALA A 20 -27.38 3.02 17.09
N TYR A 21 -26.12 2.85 17.48
CA TYR A 21 -25.31 3.88 18.14
C TYR A 21 -24.95 5.02 17.19
N CYS A 22 -24.56 4.73 15.95
CA CYS A 22 -24.37 5.74 14.89
C CYS A 22 -25.67 6.47 14.55
N SER A 23 -26.82 5.79 14.51
CA SER A 23 -28.13 6.42 14.30
C SER A 23 -28.54 7.32 15.46
N ARG A 24 -28.31 6.91 16.72
CA ARG A 24 -28.55 7.74 17.90
C ARG A 24 -27.53 8.87 18.06
N ALA A 25 -26.28 8.69 17.64
CA ALA A 25 -25.29 9.75 17.55
C ALA A 25 -25.66 10.80 16.49
N ARG A 26 -26.23 10.38 15.34
CA ARG A 26 -26.77 11.32 14.35
C ARG A 26 -27.91 12.21 14.92
N GLN A 27 -28.77 11.68 15.80
CA GLN A 27 -29.85 12.47 16.41
C GLN A 27 -29.39 13.37 17.58
N ARG A 28 -28.24 13.13 18.19
CA ARG A 28 -27.71 13.95 19.31
C ARG A 28 -26.60 14.91 18.93
N LEU A 29 -26.09 14.85 17.69
CA LEU A 29 -25.03 15.71 17.17
C LEU A 29 -25.52 16.90 16.32
N LEU A 30 -26.77 17.28 16.46
CA LEU A 30 -27.33 18.54 15.95
C LEU A 30 -27.63 19.44 17.14
N PRO A 31 -27.06 20.57 17.38
CA PRO A 31 -26.43 21.65 16.59
C PRO A 31 -25.13 22.24 17.15
N LEU A 32 -24.21 21.46 17.64
CA LEU A 32 -22.99 21.98 18.30
C LEU A 32 -21.75 22.13 17.38
N THR A 33 -21.87 21.81 16.10
CA THR A 33 -20.67 21.56 15.29
C THR A 33 -20.42 22.52 14.14
N VAL A 34 -21.38 23.35 13.74
CA VAL A 34 -21.17 24.19 12.56
C VAL A 34 -20.30 25.42 12.87
N ASN A 35 -20.43 26.02 14.04
CA ASN A 35 -19.69 27.22 14.38
C ASN A 35 -18.27 26.95 14.95
N GLY A 36 -18.01 25.76 15.51
CA GLY A 36 -16.69 25.39 16.01
C GLY A 36 -15.71 24.93 14.93
N LEU A 37 -16.22 24.31 13.87
CA LEU A 37 -15.40 23.84 12.74
C LEU A 37 -15.00 24.95 11.76
N THR A 38 -15.78 26.00 11.64
CA THR A 38 -15.47 27.15 10.78
C THR A 38 -14.31 28.01 11.30
N SER A 39 -14.05 28.03 12.60
CA SER A 39 -12.88 28.72 13.16
C SER A 39 -11.57 27.93 13.04
N LEU A 40 -11.64 26.62 12.88
CA LEU A 40 -10.49 25.73 12.64
C LEU A 40 -10.00 25.72 11.17
N ALA A 41 -10.80 26.26 10.25
CA ALA A 41 -10.42 26.37 8.84
C ALA A 41 -9.41 27.50 8.52
N ALA A 42 -8.97 28.28 9.53
CA ALA A 42 -7.96 29.33 9.39
C ALA A 42 -6.56 28.86 9.84
N ILE A 43 -6.15 27.64 9.44
CA ILE A 43 -4.83 27.13 9.76
C ILE A 43 -3.84 27.61 8.71
N ALA A 44 -2.70 28.13 9.16
CA ALA A 44 -1.62 28.58 8.31
C ALA A 44 -1.17 27.44 7.36
N PRO A 45 -0.90 27.73 6.08
CA PRO A 45 -0.43 26.70 5.15
C PRO A 45 0.86 26.08 5.68
N VAL A 46 0.88 24.75 5.75
CA VAL A 46 2.08 23.99 6.11
C VAL A 46 3.04 24.05 4.92
N SER A 47 4.33 24.28 5.16
CA SER A 47 5.31 24.29 4.07
C SER A 47 5.40 22.91 3.41
N SER A 48 5.64 22.88 2.10
CA SER A 48 5.81 21.63 1.35
C SER A 48 6.88 20.73 1.96
N ASP A 49 7.98 21.30 2.46
CA ASP A 49 9.04 20.54 3.13
C ASP A 49 8.59 19.90 4.44
N GLU A 50 7.74 20.58 5.20
CA GLU A 50 7.19 20.06 6.45
C GLU A 50 6.19 18.93 6.17
N VAL A 51 5.36 19.06 5.14
CA VAL A 51 4.46 17.97 4.67
C VAL A 51 5.27 16.75 4.24
N ILE A 52 6.34 16.96 3.46
CA ILE A 52 7.23 15.88 3.03
C ILE A 52 7.90 15.19 4.22
N ARG A 53 8.40 15.98 5.21
CA ARG A 53 8.99 15.41 6.43
C ARG A 53 8.00 14.58 7.23
N ARG A 54 6.78 15.08 7.45
CA ARG A 54 5.72 14.38 8.20
C ARG A 54 5.25 13.14 7.46
N ASN A 55 5.05 13.24 6.15
CA ASN A 55 4.69 12.10 5.31
C ASN A 55 5.77 11.02 5.32
N ASN A 56 7.05 11.40 5.18
CA ASN A 56 8.18 10.48 5.30
C ASN A 56 8.28 9.83 6.68
N ALA A 57 7.92 10.53 7.75
CA ALA A 57 7.90 9.98 9.10
C ALA A 57 6.76 8.95 9.26
N LEU A 58 5.56 9.24 8.74
CA LEU A 58 4.41 8.33 8.73
C LEU A 58 4.70 7.08 7.90
N THR A 59 5.34 7.23 6.74
CA THR A 59 5.61 6.12 5.81
C THR A 59 6.83 5.28 6.20
N ARG A 60 7.76 5.80 7.00
CA ARG A 60 8.96 5.06 7.47
C ARG A 60 8.60 3.80 8.26
N ASN A 61 7.50 3.79 8.97
CA ASN A 61 7.10 2.66 9.84
C ASN A 61 6.10 1.69 9.19
N THR A 62 5.50 2.01 8.03
CA THR A 62 4.32 1.29 7.53
C THR A 62 4.53 0.50 6.24
N GLY A 63 5.64 0.68 5.52
CA GLY A 63 5.84 0.04 4.22
C GLY A 63 6.24 -1.44 4.29
N GLY A 64 5.30 -2.37 4.15
CA GLY A 64 5.57 -3.82 4.04
C GLY A 64 6.46 -4.17 2.84
N LEU A 65 6.29 -3.46 1.73
CA LEU A 65 7.12 -3.63 0.52
C LEU A 65 8.61 -3.35 0.78
N ARG A 66 8.95 -2.49 1.74
CA ARG A 66 10.34 -2.21 2.13
C ARG A 66 10.95 -3.30 3.02
N ARG A 67 10.13 -4.15 3.65
CA ARG A 67 10.56 -5.30 4.47
C ARG A 67 10.89 -6.54 3.65
N LEU A 68 10.57 -6.54 2.35
CA LEU A 68 10.96 -7.64 1.47
C LEU A 68 12.48 -7.89 1.56
N PRO A 69 12.92 -9.17 1.56
CA PRO A 69 14.32 -9.54 1.69
C PRO A 69 15.21 -8.82 0.70
N VAL A 70 16.38 -8.37 1.15
CA VAL A 70 17.35 -7.73 0.26
C VAL A 70 17.96 -8.78 -0.65
N VAL A 71 17.83 -8.56 -1.95
CA VAL A 71 18.43 -9.42 -2.97
C VAL A 71 19.82 -8.91 -3.30
N LYS A 72 20.82 -9.78 -3.19
CA LYS A 72 22.19 -9.48 -3.60
C LYS A 72 22.40 -9.85 -5.05
N ALA A 73 23.30 -9.12 -5.72
CA ALA A 73 23.66 -9.43 -7.09
C ALA A 73 24.31 -10.82 -7.20
N PRO A 74 24.03 -11.59 -8.26
CA PRO A 74 24.59 -12.95 -8.41
C PRO A 74 26.11 -13.01 -8.31
N ASN A 75 26.81 -12.05 -8.89
CA ASN A 75 28.28 -11.99 -8.83
C ASN A 75 28.79 -11.79 -7.38
N GLU A 76 28.12 -10.93 -6.59
CA GLU A 76 28.44 -10.75 -5.16
C GLU A 76 28.28 -12.05 -4.36
N LEU A 77 27.23 -12.85 -4.68
CA LEU A 77 27.01 -14.14 -4.05
C LEU A 77 28.12 -15.14 -4.39
N ILE A 78 28.52 -15.21 -5.67
CA ILE A 78 29.58 -16.08 -6.15
C ILE A 78 30.91 -15.70 -5.51
N ASP A 79 31.30 -14.42 -5.55
CA ASP A 79 32.57 -13.94 -5.04
C ASP A 79 32.70 -14.21 -3.54
N ARG A 80 31.63 -13.97 -2.80
CA ARG A 80 31.58 -14.29 -1.37
C ARG A 80 31.69 -15.78 -1.10
N ALA A 81 30.94 -16.61 -1.80
CA ALA A 81 30.95 -18.05 -1.64
C ALA A 81 32.33 -18.65 -1.97
N ARG A 82 32.96 -18.20 -3.06
CA ARG A 82 34.33 -18.62 -3.42
C ARG A 82 35.37 -18.19 -2.36
N LYS A 83 35.29 -16.94 -1.88
CA LYS A 83 36.16 -16.43 -0.85
C LYS A 83 36.02 -17.23 0.45
N ASP A 84 34.82 -17.59 0.85
CA ASP A 84 34.58 -18.37 2.06
C ASP A 84 35.03 -19.83 1.87
N ALA A 85 34.87 -20.43 0.69
CA ALA A 85 35.35 -21.75 0.33
C ALA A 85 36.89 -21.83 0.42
N TYR A 86 37.61 -20.88 -0.17
CA TYR A 86 39.09 -20.86 -0.09
C TYR A 86 39.67 -20.52 1.30
N ARG A 87 38.82 -20.10 2.25
CA ARG A 87 39.23 -19.88 3.67
C ARG A 87 39.15 -21.13 4.52
N VAL A 88 38.66 -22.25 3.99
CA VAL A 88 38.58 -23.51 4.71
C VAL A 88 40.00 -23.96 5.06
N LYS A 89 40.25 -24.18 6.35
CA LYS A 89 41.58 -24.57 6.84
C LYS A 89 41.80 -26.05 6.61
N THR A 90 42.98 -26.38 6.11
CA THR A 90 43.45 -27.78 5.99
C THR A 90 43.67 -28.37 7.38
N ASP A 91 43.12 -29.58 7.60
CA ASP A 91 43.31 -30.31 8.84
C ASP A 91 44.76 -30.81 8.98
N LYS A 92 45.52 -30.22 9.89
CA LYS A 92 46.95 -30.52 10.13
C LYS A 92 47.15 -31.80 10.94
N GLU A 93 46.12 -32.33 11.61
CA GLU A 93 46.22 -33.53 12.44
C GLU A 93 46.25 -34.80 11.59
N LEU A 94 45.72 -34.75 10.36
CA LEU A 94 45.78 -35.87 9.44
C LEU A 94 47.17 -36.02 8.83
N LYS A 95 47.90 -37.09 9.26
CA LYS A 95 49.26 -37.40 8.80
C LYS A 95 49.28 -37.80 7.32
N ASN A 96 48.26 -38.53 6.84
CA ASN A 96 48.19 -38.99 5.46
C ASN A 96 47.80 -37.81 4.52
N THR A 97 48.73 -37.45 3.63
CA THR A 97 48.58 -36.34 2.68
C THR A 97 47.37 -36.51 1.77
N ARG A 98 47.08 -37.74 1.29
CA ARG A 98 45.92 -38.06 0.47
C ARG A 98 44.61 -37.82 1.23
N ASN A 99 44.47 -38.35 2.43
CA ASN A 99 43.29 -38.20 3.25
C ASN A 99 43.05 -36.74 3.66
N ARG A 100 44.11 -35.99 3.92
CA ARG A 100 44.07 -34.56 4.20
C ARG A 100 43.57 -33.75 3.01
N ALA A 101 44.06 -34.05 1.78
CA ALA A 101 43.63 -33.41 0.56
C ALA A 101 42.15 -33.71 0.27
N LYS A 102 41.70 -34.97 0.40
CA LYS A 102 40.31 -35.38 0.26
C LYS A 102 39.38 -34.65 1.23
N LYS A 103 39.74 -34.61 2.49
CA LYS A 103 38.96 -33.92 3.53
C LYS A 103 38.85 -32.42 3.21
N HIS A 104 39.98 -31.78 2.92
CA HIS A 104 40.03 -30.37 2.58
C HIS A 104 39.19 -30.05 1.34
N GLY A 105 39.32 -30.81 0.27
CA GLY A 105 38.54 -30.61 -0.96
C GLY A 105 37.05 -30.79 -0.73
N ALA A 106 36.65 -31.82 0.02
CA ALA A 106 35.24 -32.04 0.36
C ALA A 106 34.65 -30.88 1.22
N GLU A 107 35.41 -30.41 2.22
CA GLU A 107 34.98 -29.28 3.07
C GLU A 107 34.91 -27.97 2.28
N THR A 108 35.88 -27.72 1.38
CA THR A 108 35.88 -26.56 0.47
C THR A 108 34.68 -26.53 -0.44
N LEU A 109 34.36 -27.65 -1.12
CA LEU A 109 33.17 -27.79 -1.97
C LEU A 109 31.88 -27.63 -1.16
N ASN A 110 31.82 -28.18 0.04
CA ASN A 110 30.65 -28.02 0.90
C ASN A 110 30.47 -26.56 1.34
N ALA A 111 31.57 -25.86 1.70
CA ALA A 111 31.52 -24.43 2.04
C ALA A 111 31.04 -23.58 0.86
N LEU A 112 31.52 -23.88 -0.37
CA LEU A 112 31.05 -23.21 -1.59
C LEU A 112 29.54 -23.45 -1.80
N SER A 113 29.13 -24.73 -1.71
CA SER A 113 27.72 -25.11 -1.86
C SER A 113 26.82 -24.39 -0.86
N GLN A 114 27.22 -24.32 0.41
CA GLN A 114 26.48 -23.57 1.42
C GLN A 114 26.44 -22.07 1.10
N GLY A 115 27.58 -21.48 0.73
CA GLY A 115 27.68 -20.07 0.38
C GLY A 115 26.79 -19.65 -0.81
N LEU A 116 26.60 -20.55 -1.78
CA LEU A 116 25.72 -20.34 -2.94
C LEU A 116 24.24 -20.64 -2.62
N CYS A 117 23.96 -21.72 -1.90
CA CYS A 117 22.60 -22.27 -1.76
C CYS A 117 21.82 -21.67 -0.57
N LEU A 118 22.48 -21.29 0.54
CA LEU A 118 21.79 -20.72 1.68
C LEU A 118 21.13 -19.37 1.37
N PRO A 119 21.82 -18.41 0.68
CA PRO A 119 21.18 -17.16 0.31
C PRO A 119 19.97 -17.35 -0.62
N LEU A 120 20.01 -18.31 -1.54
CA LEU A 120 18.88 -18.62 -2.43
C LEU A 120 17.69 -19.17 -1.64
N ARG A 121 17.94 -20.07 -0.69
CA ARG A 121 16.90 -20.60 0.20
C ARG A 121 16.25 -19.48 1.02
N ASP A 122 17.06 -18.64 1.62
CA ASP A 122 16.62 -17.57 2.50
C ASP A 122 15.84 -16.51 1.70
N LEU A 123 16.25 -16.26 0.45
CA LEU A 123 15.52 -15.41 -0.49
C LEU A 123 14.12 -15.96 -0.76
N VAL A 124 13.99 -17.21 -1.19
CA VAL A 124 12.70 -17.84 -1.53
C VAL A 124 11.78 -17.87 -0.30
N ASN A 125 12.28 -18.31 0.84
CA ASN A 125 11.49 -18.38 2.07
C ASN A 125 11.08 -17.00 2.57
N GLY A 126 11.98 -16.04 2.52
CA GLY A 126 11.73 -14.68 2.93
C GLY A 126 10.64 -14.00 2.08
N TYR A 127 10.71 -14.13 0.75
CA TYR A 127 9.67 -13.62 -0.13
C TYR A 127 8.32 -14.29 0.13
N LYS A 128 8.26 -15.63 0.23
CA LYS A 128 7.01 -16.36 0.52
C LYS A 128 6.41 -15.96 1.87
N SER A 129 7.24 -15.69 2.89
CA SER A 129 6.81 -15.26 4.22
C SER A 129 6.30 -13.82 4.24
N GLU A 130 7.12 -12.88 3.76
CA GLU A 130 6.78 -11.45 3.82
C GLU A 130 5.63 -11.08 2.87
N TRP A 131 5.51 -11.75 1.71
CA TRP A 131 4.38 -11.55 0.79
C TRP A 131 3.03 -11.81 1.45
N ARG A 132 2.95 -12.83 2.31
CA ARG A 132 1.73 -13.14 3.07
C ARG A 132 1.39 -12.09 4.13
N ARG A 133 2.39 -11.33 4.60
CA ARG A 133 2.26 -10.29 5.63
C ARG A 133 2.01 -8.91 5.08
N LEU A 134 2.09 -8.73 3.76
CA LEU A 134 1.78 -7.46 3.13
C LEU A 134 0.34 -7.04 3.42
N HIS A 135 0.15 -5.74 3.65
CA HIS A 135 -1.19 -5.17 3.69
C HIS A 135 -1.93 -5.46 2.37
N PRO A 136 -3.25 -5.73 2.36
CA PRO A 136 -3.97 -6.08 1.13
C PRO A 136 -3.76 -5.07 -0.01
N PHE A 137 -3.72 -3.77 0.27
CA PHE A 137 -3.40 -2.74 -0.72
C PHE A 137 -1.98 -2.89 -1.29
N GLU A 138 -0.98 -3.07 -0.43
CA GLU A 138 0.42 -3.27 -0.86
C GLU A 138 0.58 -4.54 -1.71
N ARG A 139 -0.21 -5.58 -1.41
CA ARG A 139 -0.25 -6.81 -2.20
C ARG A 139 -0.76 -6.53 -3.61
N VAL A 140 -1.84 -5.74 -3.75
CA VAL A 140 -2.34 -5.33 -5.08
C VAL A 140 -1.27 -4.53 -5.84
N VAL A 141 -0.61 -3.57 -5.20
CA VAL A 141 0.51 -2.81 -5.81
C VAL A 141 1.62 -3.74 -6.28
N ALA A 142 1.98 -4.72 -5.47
CA ALA A 142 3.00 -5.70 -5.80
C ALA A 142 2.58 -6.61 -6.97
N ASP A 143 1.33 -7.07 -6.97
CA ASP A 143 0.77 -7.90 -8.05
C ASP A 143 0.69 -7.13 -9.38
N LEU A 144 0.25 -5.86 -9.35
CA LEU A 144 0.21 -5.00 -10.54
C LEU A 144 1.63 -4.74 -11.09
N THR A 145 2.61 -4.49 -10.21
CA THR A 145 4.02 -4.33 -10.60
C THR A 145 4.56 -5.61 -11.25
N ALA A 146 4.27 -6.76 -10.65
CA ALA A 146 4.68 -8.06 -11.19
C ALA A 146 4.03 -8.36 -12.54
N ARG A 147 2.72 -8.07 -12.70
CA ARG A 147 1.99 -8.25 -13.98
C ARG A 147 2.51 -7.34 -15.09
N ALA A 148 2.78 -6.08 -14.79
CA ALA A 148 3.36 -5.16 -15.76
C ALA A 148 4.72 -5.64 -16.25
N ARG A 149 5.52 -6.21 -15.36
CA ARG A 149 6.79 -6.85 -15.70
C ARG A 149 6.59 -8.13 -16.52
N GLN A 150 5.62 -8.97 -16.12
CA GLN A 150 5.29 -10.19 -16.87
C GLN A 150 4.90 -9.89 -18.32
N LYS A 151 4.16 -8.81 -18.57
CA LYS A 151 3.83 -8.36 -19.93
C LYS A 151 5.10 -8.02 -20.74
N LYS A 152 6.17 -7.57 -20.07
CA LYS A 152 7.44 -7.22 -20.70
C LYS A 152 8.37 -8.43 -20.91
N ASP A 153 8.51 -9.27 -19.87
CA ASP A 153 9.55 -10.32 -19.80
C ASP A 153 8.97 -11.74 -19.76
N GLY A 154 7.64 -11.90 -19.69
CA GLY A 154 6.95 -13.20 -19.63
C GLY A 154 7.02 -13.92 -18.27
N LEU A 155 7.75 -13.38 -17.29
CA LEU A 155 8.05 -14.05 -16.01
C LEU A 155 7.20 -13.54 -14.85
N THR A 156 6.63 -14.46 -14.08
CA THR A 156 5.92 -14.15 -12.84
C THR A 156 6.85 -14.22 -11.63
N LEU A 157 6.46 -13.60 -10.50
CA LEU A 157 7.21 -13.77 -9.25
C LEU A 157 7.32 -15.25 -8.83
N ASN A 158 6.24 -16.01 -8.95
CA ASN A 158 6.25 -17.42 -8.57
C ASN A 158 7.18 -18.24 -9.47
N THR A 159 7.14 -17.98 -10.79
CA THR A 159 8.06 -18.63 -11.74
C THR A 159 9.51 -18.37 -11.36
N LEU A 160 9.87 -17.10 -11.10
CA LEU A 160 11.23 -16.74 -10.68
C LEU A 160 11.65 -17.42 -9.37
N LEU A 161 10.76 -17.51 -8.38
CA LEU A 161 11.04 -18.17 -7.11
C LEU A 161 11.19 -19.69 -7.26
N ASP A 162 10.42 -20.30 -8.16
CA ASP A 162 10.49 -21.74 -8.44
C ASP A 162 11.76 -22.07 -9.26
N GLU A 163 12.15 -21.25 -10.23
CA GLU A 163 13.42 -21.37 -10.94
C GLU A 163 14.62 -21.26 -10.00
N ILE A 164 14.60 -20.31 -9.05
CA ILE A 164 15.64 -20.20 -8.02
C ILE A 164 15.69 -21.46 -7.15
N HIS A 165 14.53 -22.02 -6.81
CA HIS A 165 14.46 -23.25 -6.01
C HIS A 165 15.08 -24.44 -6.75
N GLU A 166 14.75 -24.64 -8.02
CA GLU A 166 15.30 -25.70 -8.85
C GLU A 166 16.80 -25.50 -9.12
N ALA A 167 17.23 -24.28 -9.45
CA ALA A 167 18.65 -23.97 -9.61
C ALA A 167 19.45 -24.31 -8.35
N ARG A 168 18.92 -23.95 -7.16
CA ARG A 168 19.54 -24.30 -5.88
C ARG A 168 19.68 -25.83 -5.71
N LYS A 169 18.67 -26.60 -6.11
CA LYS A 169 18.69 -28.06 -6.02
C LYS A 169 19.77 -28.64 -6.93
N MET A 170 19.86 -28.15 -8.18
CA MET A 170 20.89 -28.61 -9.13
C MET A 170 22.31 -28.29 -8.63
N VAL A 171 22.54 -27.11 -8.05
CA VAL A 171 23.85 -26.76 -7.44
C VAL A 171 24.17 -27.68 -6.25
N LEU A 172 23.19 -28.03 -5.43
CA LEU A 172 23.37 -28.98 -4.31
C LEU A 172 23.71 -30.39 -4.80
N ASP A 173 23.05 -30.87 -5.85
CA ASP A 173 23.30 -32.21 -6.39
C ASP A 173 24.67 -32.26 -7.07
N SER A 174 25.03 -31.26 -7.88
CA SER A 174 26.39 -31.13 -8.43
C SER A 174 27.47 -31.11 -7.33
N SER A 175 27.20 -30.43 -6.20
CA SER A 175 28.12 -30.43 -5.06
C SER A 175 28.35 -31.85 -4.49
N LYS A 176 27.28 -32.66 -4.37
CA LYS A 176 27.40 -34.04 -3.87
C LYS A 176 28.24 -34.91 -4.81
N ASP A 177 28.03 -34.77 -6.12
CA ASP A 177 28.75 -35.52 -7.14
C ASP A 177 30.26 -35.18 -7.10
N TRP A 178 30.61 -33.90 -7.04
CA TRP A 178 31.99 -33.49 -6.94
C TRP A 178 32.65 -33.89 -5.62
N ILE A 179 31.94 -33.83 -4.50
CA ILE A 179 32.42 -34.32 -3.21
C ILE A 179 32.68 -35.84 -3.25
N SER A 180 31.86 -36.61 -3.96
CA SER A 180 32.08 -38.05 -4.15
C SER A 180 33.38 -38.31 -4.92
N LYS A 181 33.54 -37.62 -6.08
CA LYS A 181 34.78 -37.70 -6.87
C LYS A 181 36.05 -37.38 -6.03
N VAL A 182 36.01 -36.28 -5.28
CA VAL A 182 37.13 -35.91 -4.37
C VAL A 182 37.42 -37.01 -3.34
N LYS A 183 36.37 -37.65 -2.78
CA LYS A 183 36.55 -38.74 -1.81
C LYS A 183 37.10 -40.01 -2.44
N GLU A 184 36.82 -40.27 -3.70
CA GLU A 184 37.23 -41.43 -4.47
C GLU A 184 38.66 -41.26 -5.05
N ALA A 185 39.16 -40.04 -5.17
CA ALA A 185 40.49 -39.76 -5.76
C ALA A 185 41.60 -40.66 -5.24
N GLU A 186 42.46 -41.13 -6.12
CA GLU A 186 43.55 -42.03 -5.74
C GLU A 186 44.77 -41.28 -5.19
N THR A 187 44.98 -40.06 -5.59
CA THR A 187 46.13 -39.24 -5.18
C THR A 187 45.69 -37.90 -4.56
N ALA A 188 46.58 -37.27 -3.79
CA ALA A 188 46.35 -35.94 -3.24
C ALA A 188 46.25 -34.86 -4.34
N ARG A 189 46.98 -35.05 -5.44
CA ARG A 189 46.92 -34.16 -6.61
C ARG A 189 45.54 -34.22 -7.30
N GLU A 190 45.10 -35.43 -7.58
CA GLU A 190 43.77 -35.66 -8.20
C GLU A 190 42.64 -35.11 -7.34
N ALA A 191 42.70 -35.29 -5.98
CA ALA A 191 41.72 -34.68 -5.09
C ALA A 191 41.70 -33.16 -5.17
N GLY A 192 42.87 -32.50 -5.40
CA GLY A 192 42.98 -31.07 -5.63
C GLY A 192 42.40 -30.65 -7.00
N GLU A 193 42.69 -31.39 -8.05
CA GLU A 193 42.15 -31.15 -9.41
C GLU A 193 40.62 -31.25 -9.41
N PHE A 194 40.04 -32.30 -8.84
CA PHE A 194 38.59 -32.46 -8.71
C PHE A 194 37.94 -31.37 -7.85
N MET A 195 38.65 -30.88 -6.82
CA MET A 195 38.13 -29.74 -6.03
C MET A 195 38.03 -28.47 -6.88
N GLU A 196 39.09 -28.12 -7.64
CA GLU A 196 39.09 -26.91 -8.49
C GLU A 196 38.09 -27.02 -9.63
N GLU A 197 37.97 -28.18 -10.30
CA GLU A 197 36.99 -28.44 -11.32
C GLU A 197 35.56 -28.33 -10.73
N GLY A 198 35.35 -28.86 -9.54
CA GLY A 198 34.09 -28.76 -8.82
C GLY A 198 33.70 -27.33 -8.49
N ILE A 199 34.64 -26.50 -8.04
CA ILE A 199 34.44 -25.07 -7.77
C ILE A 199 33.98 -24.36 -9.05
N GLU A 200 34.69 -24.59 -10.16
CA GLU A 200 34.36 -23.91 -11.42
C GLU A 200 33.02 -24.43 -11.98
N SER A 201 32.80 -25.74 -11.99
CA SER A 201 31.55 -26.35 -12.46
C SER A 201 30.32 -25.81 -11.70
N MET A 202 30.38 -25.77 -10.36
CA MET A 202 29.29 -25.22 -9.54
C MET A 202 29.10 -23.71 -9.76
N THR A 203 30.18 -22.97 -9.98
CA THR A 203 30.13 -21.53 -10.28
C THR A 203 29.47 -21.25 -11.61
N VAL A 204 29.82 -22.02 -12.65
CA VAL A 204 29.19 -21.94 -14.00
C VAL A 204 27.71 -22.28 -13.90
N LEU A 205 27.38 -23.39 -13.26
CA LEU A 205 25.99 -23.83 -13.07
C LEU A 205 25.15 -22.76 -12.34
N PHE A 206 25.71 -22.13 -11.32
CA PHE A 206 25.02 -21.02 -10.62
C PHE A 206 24.81 -19.81 -11.54
N ARG A 207 25.81 -19.44 -12.37
CA ARG A 207 25.67 -18.35 -13.35
C ARG A 207 24.61 -18.62 -14.39
N GLU A 208 24.51 -19.82 -14.86
CA GLU A 208 23.58 -20.20 -15.93
C GLU A 208 22.14 -20.33 -15.40
N LEU A 209 21.95 -20.97 -14.26
CA LEU A 209 20.61 -21.33 -13.77
C LEU A 209 20.07 -20.41 -12.69
N ALA A 210 20.90 -19.96 -11.75
CA ALA A 210 20.43 -19.16 -10.63
C ALA A 210 20.53 -17.64 -10.88
N ALA A 211 21.53 -17.18 -11.65
CA ALA A 211 21.74 -15.75 -11.83
C ALA A 211 20.58 -15.06 -12.59
N PRO A 212 20.01 -15.59 -13.69
CA PRO A 212 18.92 -14.93 -14.39
C PRO A 212 17.68 -14.70 -13.49
N PRO A 213 17.11 -15.70 -12.80
CA PRO A 213 15.94 -15.48 -11.96
C PRO A 213 16.27 -14.62 -10.72
N VAL A 214 17.49 -14.65 -10.17
CA VAL A 214 17.90 -13.75 -9.09
C VAL A 214 17.95 -12.30 -9.56
N LEU A 215 18.46 -12.02 -10.78
CA LEU A 215 18.40 -10.70 -11.39
C LEU A 215 16.96 -10.25 -11.60
N GLY A 216 16.08 -11.17 -12.03
CA GLY A 216 14.65 -10.92 -12.16
C GLY A 216 14.00 -10.44 -10.86
N ILE A 217 14.29 -11.12 -9.74
CA ILE A 217 13.81 -10.70 -8.41
C ILE A 217 14.44 -9.37 -7.97
N LEU A 218 15.73 -9.14 -8.25
CA LEU A 218 16.41 -7.91 -7.90
C LEU A 218 15.78 -6.68 -8.58
N GLU A 219 15.44 -6.79 -9.85
CA GLU A 219 14.77 -5.72 -10.58
C GLU A 219 13.32 -5.51 -10.09
N LEU A 220 12.57 -6.59 -9.82
CA LEU A 220 11.25 -6.49 -9.22
C LEU A 220 11.34 -5.78 -7.86
N GLN A 221 12.30 -6.12 -7.02
CA GLN A 221 12.53 -5.47 -5.74
C GLN A 221 12.81 -3.97 -5.90
N ARG A 222 13.63 -3.58 -6.86
CA ARG A 222 13.90 -2.15 -7.15
C ARG A 222 12.62 -1.42 -7.52
N SER A 223 11.80 -2.01 -8.39
CA SER A 223 10.49 -1.46 -8.77
C SER A 223 9.54 -1.34 -7.56
N LEU A 224 9.43 -2.37 -6.73
CA LEU A 224 8.59 -2.35 -5.54
C LEU A 224 9.04 -1.32 -4.50
N ARG A 225 10.35 -1.13 -4.34
CA ARG A 225 10.90 -0.13 -3.41
C ARG A 225 10.76 1.30 -3.89
N SER A 226 10.65 1.51 -5.21
CA SER A 226 10.37 2.82 -5.81
C SER A 226 8.88 3.17 -5.81
N ALA A 227 8.00 2.20 -5.50
CA ALA A 227 6.58 2.47 -5.41
C ALA A 227 6.28 3.51 -4.32
N PRO A 228 5.36 4.45 -4.58
CA PRO A 228 4.95 5.44 -3.60
C PRO A 228 4.40 4.78 -2.34
N THR A 229 4.77 5.33 -1.20
CA THR A 229 4.24 4.87 0.08
C THR A 229 2.96 5.61 0.41
N VAL A 230 1.89 4.85 0.62
CA VAL A 230 0.60 5.37 1.08
C VAL A 230 0.48 5.07 2.58
N ALA A 231 -0.06 6.00 3.35
CA ALA A 231 -0.35 5.76 4.75
C ALA A 231 -1.54 4.78 4.86
N LEU A 232 -1.29 3.59 5.41
CA LEU A 232 -2.26 2.49 5.44
C LEU A 232 -3.32 2.67 6.53
N ASP A 233 -2.98 3.39 7.60
CA ASP A 233 -3.78 3.53 8.83
C ASP A 233 -4.28 4.99 9.04
N THR A 234 -4.16 5.84 8.03
CA THR A 234 -4.56 7.24 8.11
C THR A 234 -5.82 7.47 7.27
N PRO A 235 -6.81 8.22 7.80
CA PRO A 235 -7.96 8.60 7.01
C PRO A 235 -7.55 9.27 5.69
N ALA A 236 -8.19 8.88 4.61
CA ALA A 236 -7.92 9.43 3.29
C ALA A 236 -9.21 9.71 2.51
N VAL A 237 -9.13 10.56 1.50
CA VAL A 237 -10.18 10.78 0.51
C VAL A 237 -9.67 10.35 -0.86
N VAL A 238 -10.43 9.53 -1.57
CA VAL A 238 -10.15 9.16 -2.96
C VAL A 238 -11.11 9.88 -3.87
N LEU A 239 -10.59 10.63 -4.83
CA LEU A 239 -11.38 11.26 -5.89
C LEU A 239 -11.60 10.25 -7.01
N VAL A 240 -12.84 10.02 -7.36
CA VAL A 240 -13.27 9.04 -8.36
C VAL A 240 -14.17 9.72 -9.39
N GLY A 241 -14.11 9.30 -10.63
CA GLY A 241 -14.93 9.84 -11.72
C GLY A 241 -14.24 9.65 -13.06
N ALA A 242 -14.91 10.03 -14.12
CA ALA A 242 -14.42 9.93 -15.49
C ALA A 242 -13.11 10.72 -15.71
N PRO A 243 -12.36 10.46 -16.78
CA PRO A 243 -11.25 11.34 -17.19
C PRO A 243 -11.72 12.79 -17.42
N ASN A 244 -10.84 13.75 -17.17
CA ASN A 244 -11.02 15.19 -17.45
C ASN A 244 -12.15 15.92 -16.70
N VAL A 245 -12.79 15.31 -15.72
CA VAL A 245 -13.83 15.94 -14.87
C VAL A 245 -13.28 16.91 -13.81
N GLY A 246 -11.98 17.21 -13.79
CA GLY A 246 -11.41 18.19 -12.86
C GLY A 246 -10.87 17.65 -11.54
N LYS A 247 -10.72 16.34 -11.35
CA LYS A 247 -10.22 15.72 -10.11
C LYS A 247 -8.88 16.29 -9.63
N SER A 248 -7.88 16.37 -10.50
CA SER A 248 -6.55 16.92 -10.17
C SER A 248 -6.60 18.40 -9.76
N SER A 249 -7.51 19.18 -10.34
CA SER A 249 -7.73 20.57 -9.95
C SER A 249 -8.34 20.68 -8.55
N ILE A 250 -9.25 19.78 -8.22
CA ILE A 250 -9.85 19.68 -6.90
C ILE A 250 -8.77 19.34 -5.86
N VAL A 251 -7.92 18.32 -6.13
CA VAL A 251 -6.83 17.95 -5.21
C VAL A 251 -5.93 19.15 -4.90
N ARG A 252 -5.56 19.94 -5.91
CA ARG A 252 -4.75 21.16 -5.72
C ARG A 252 -5.49 22.20 -4.88
N ALA A 253 -6.79 22.36 -5.08
CA ALA A 253 -7.58 23.40 -4.38
C ALA A 253 -7.83 23.08 -2.90
N ILE A 254 -7.89 21.80 -2.52
CA ILE A 254 -8.15 21.39 -1.13
C ILE A 254 -6.90 21.01 -0.35
N SER A 255 -5.78 20.73 -1.02
CA SER A 255 -4.53 20.36 -0.36
C SER A 255 -3.93 21.51 0.42
N SER A 256 -3.31 21.19 1.56
CA SER A 256 -2.62 22.16 2.43
C SER A 256 -1.25 22.60 1.89
N ALA A 257 -0.69 21.83 0.96
CA ALA A 257 0.57 22.08 0.27
C ALA A 257 0.47 21.58 -1.17
N ASP A 258 1.49 21.85 -1.99
CA ASP A 258 1.54 21.39 -3.35
C ASP A 258 1.46 19.85 -3.41
N PRO A 259 0.52 19.28 -4.19
CA PRO A 259 0.37 17.86 -4.29
C PRO A 259 1.58 17.20 -4.96
N GLU A 260 2.00 16.07 -4.42
CA GLU A 260 3.10 15.27 -4.97
C GLU A 260 2.59 14.34 -6.08
N VAL A 261 3.30 14.32 -7.22
CA VAL A 261 3.04 13.35 -8.28
C VAL A 261 3.87 12.10 -8.02
N ASN A 262 3.21 11.01 -7.68
CA ASN A 262 3.81 9.75 -7.35
C ASN A 262 3.63 8.73 -8.48
N ASN A 263 4.74 8.32 -9.12
CA ASN A 263 4.72 7.37 -10.22
C ASN A 263 4.82 5.94 -9.69
N TYR A 264 3.83 5.12 -9.98
CA TYR A 264 3.91 3.68 -9.73
C TYR A 264 4.68 2.99 -10.86
N PRO A 265 5.47 1.93 -10.58
CA PRO A 265 6.33 1.28 -11.58
C PRO A 265 5.60 0.70 -12.80
N PHE A 266 4.30 0.48 -12.66
CA PHE A 266 3.44 -0.10 -13.71
C PHE A 266 2.62 0.96 -14.46
N THR A 267 2.86 2.25 -14.23
CA THR A 267 2.05 3.32 -14.81
C THR A 267 2.87 4.31 -15.62
N THR A 268 2.28 4.81 -16.70
CA THR A 268 2.84 5.91 -17.50
C THR A 268 2.45 7.30 -16.95
N ARG A 269 1.44 7.34 -16.06
CA ARG A 269 0.97 8.56 -15.38
C ARG A 269 0.97 8.31 -13.90
N GLY A 270 1.47 9.29 -13.11
CA GLY A 270 1.48 9.21 -11.66
C GLY A 270 0.09 9.40 -11.04
N MET A 271 -0.08 8.89 -9.84
CA MET A 271 -1.17 9.27 -8.96
C MET A 271 -0.74 10.52 -8.19
N THR A 272 -1.56 11.56 -8.21
CA THR A 272 -1.28 12.77 -7.43
C THR A 272 -1.79 12.59 -6.00
N LEU A 273 -0.91 12.77 -5.02
CA LEU A 273 -1.25 12.75 -3.61
C LEU A 273 -1.21 14.16 -3.04
N GLY A 274 -2.36 14.66 -2.64
CA GLY A 274 -2.50 15.86 -1.84
C GLY A 274 -2.57 15.51 -0.35
N HIS A 275 -2.37 16.49 0.51
CA HIS A 275 -2.45 16.34 1.95
C HIS A 275 -3.34 17.43 2.54
N VAL A 276 -4.19 17.03 3.49
CA VAL A 276 -5.02 17.94 4.29
C VAL A 276 -4.60 17.76 5.74
N GLU A 277 -4.20 18.84 6.39
CA GLU A 277 -3.94 18.82 7.82
C GLU A 277 -5.27 18.93 8.57
N VAL A 278 -5.54 17.92 9.38
CA VAL A 278 -6.77 17.83 10.18
C VAL A 278 -6.40 17.83 11.65
N PHE A 279 -7.11 18.64 12.44
CA PHE A 279 -6.98 18.67 13.88
C PHE A 279 -8.06 17.81 14.53
N TRP A 280 -7.62 16.82 15.28
CA TRP A 280 -8.51 15.90 16.00
C TRP A 280 -8.58 16.29 17.46
N SER A 281 -9.79 16.43 18.02
CA SER A 281 -9.96 16.54 19.45
C SER A 281 -9.78 15.16 20.10
N ASN A 282 -9.04 15.11 21.21
CA ASN A 282 -8.90 13.90 21.99
C ASN A 282 -10.15 13.71 22.88
N THR A 283 -11.14 12.96 22.35
CA THR A 283 -12.42 12.72 23.02
C THR A 283 -12.27 12.01 24.36
N GLU A 284 -11.25 11.14 24.54
CA GLU A 284 -10.99 10.49 25.82
C GLU A 284 -10.46 11.45 26.88
N ALA A 285 -9.58 12.37 26.51
CA ALA A 285 -9.08 13.40 27.42
C ALA A 285 -10.18 14.38 27.81
N ILE A 286 -11.07 14.73 26.87
CA ILE A 286 -12.27 15.55 27.10
C ILE A 286 -13.22 14.82 28.05
N ALA A 287 -13.49 13.54 27.82
CA ALA A 287 -14.37 12.73 28.68
C ALA A 287 -13.83 12.60 30.11
N LYS A 288 -12.52 12.43 30.30
CA LYS A 288 -11.87 12.38 31.61
C LYS A 288 -11.86 13.74 32.33
N ALA A 289 -11.81 14.85 31.58
CA ALA A 289 -11.85 16.20 32.13
C ALA A 289 -13.27 16.65 32.58
N VAL A 290 -14.32 16.00 32.04
CA VAL A 290 -15.73 16.41 32.23
C VAL A 290 -16.45 15.69 33.38
N VAL A 291 -15.84 14.69 34.04
CA VAL A 291 -16.47 13.96 35.18
C VAL A 291 -15.87 14.46 36.51
N PRO A 292 -16.63 14.89 37.54
CA PRO A 292 -18.07 14.79 37.83
C PRO A 292 -18.87 16.09 37.97
N ASP A 293 -18.46 17.24 37.46
CA ASP A 293 -19.21 18.50 37.57
C ASP A 293 -19.47 19.17 36.19
N ALA A 294 -20.32 18.48 35.39
CA ALA A 294 -20.45 18.64 33.97
C ALA A 294 -20.87 20.04 33.46
N LYS A 295 -21.69 20.79 34.20
CA LYS A 295 -22.27 22.04 33.67
C LYS A 295 -21.35 23.25 33.76
N ARG A 296 -20.44 23.32 34.74
CA ARG A 296 -19.56 24.47 34.96
C ARG A 296 -18.23 24.39 34.22
N LYS A 297 -17.80 23.11 33.88
CA LYS A 297 -16.52 22.86 33.20
C LYS A 297 -16.64 22.72 31.68
N LEU A 298 -17.84 22.63 31.14
CA LEU A 298 -18.03 22.42 29.67
C LEU A 298 -17.54 23.68 28.89
N GLY A 299 -17.73 24.89 29.44
CA GLY A 299 -17.20 26.11 28.85
C GLY A 299 -15.67 26.17 28.86
N ALA A 300 -15.05 25.81 29.97
CA ALA A 300 -13.59 25.80 30.12
C ALA A 300 -12.93 24.70 29.26
N VAL A 301 -13.56 23.52 29.15
CA VAL A 301 -13.09 22.44 28.29
C VAL A 301 -13.23 22.79 26.81
N ALA A 302 -14.30 23.52 26.44
CA ALA A 302 -14.47 24.00 25.06
C ALA A 302 -13.38 25.03 24.71
N GLU A 303 -13.03 25.91 25.63
CA GLU A 303 -11.92 26.89 25.47
C GLU A 303 -10.56 26.18 25.39
N GLU A 304 -10.28 25.16 26.21
CA GLU A 304 -9.05 24.39 26.17
C GLU A 304 -8.93 23.51 24.87
N VAL A 305 -10.05 23.05 24.32
CA VAL A 305 -10.10 22.38 23.01
C VAL A 305 -9.79 23.36 21.87
N VAL A 306 -10.36 24.59 21.96
CA VAL A 306 -10.09 25.67 21.00
C VAL A 306 -8.62 26.10 21.08
N LEU A 307 -8.02 26.09 22.28
CA LEU A 307 -6.61 26.39 22.51
C LEU A 307 -5.64 25.24 22.15
N GLY A 308 -6.12 24.15 21.60
CA GLY A 308 -5.29 23.05 21.12
C GLY A 308 -4.72 22.11 22.20
N LYS A 309 -5.09 22.27 23.47
CA LYS A 309 -4.56 21.47 24.59
C LYS A 309 -4.92 19.98 24.52
N TYR A 310 -6.02 19.65 23.84
CA TYR A 310 -6.50 18.27 23.64
C TYR A 310 -6.63 17.91 22.17
N ALA A 311 -5.97 18.64 21.29
CA ALA A 311 -5.97 18.38 19.85
C ALA A 311 -4.60 17.91 19.37
N PHE A 312 -4.57 16.99 18.44
CA PHE A 312 -3.37 16.64 17.70
C PHE A 312 -3.62 16.81 16.20
N SER A 313 -2.61 17.24 15.47
CA SER A 313 -2.70 17.37 14.02
C SER A 313 -2.27 16.10 13.34
N GLN A 314 -2.97 15.76 12.25
CA GLN A 314 -2.64 14.63 11.39
C GLN A 314 -2.73 15.05 9.93
N LEU A 315 -1.75 14.65 9.13
CA LEU A 315 -1.83 14.80 7.68
C LEU A 315 -2.65 13.64 7.13
N CYS A 316 -3.83 13.95 6.60
CA CYS A 316 -4.69 13.03 5.89
C CYS A 316 -4.41 13.10 4.40
N GLN A 317 -4.50 11.98 3.69
CA GLN A 317 -4.18 11.93 2.26
C GLN A 317 -5.42 12.20 1.41
N VAL A 318 -5.21 12.91 0.30
CA VAL A 318 -6.20 13.12 -0.76
C VAL A 318 -5.62 12.53 -2.04
N MET A 319 -6.25 11.48 -2.55
CA MET A 319 -5.75 10.70 -3.67
C MET A 319 -6.48 11.09 -4.95
N ASP A 320 -5.75 11.64 -5.93
CA ASP A 320 -6.24 11.81 -7.29
C ASP A 320 -6.17 10.47 -8.02
N SER A 321 -7.32 9.87 -8.28
CA SER A 321 -7.34 8.66 -9.07
C SER A 321 -7.37 8.98 -10.57
N PRO A 322 -6.74 8.16 -11.40
CA PRO A 322 -7.02 8.18 -12.84
C PRO A 322 -8.50 8.00 -13.12
N GLY A 323 -8.95 8.57 -14.24
CA GLY A 323 -10.35 8.43 -14.62
C GLY A 323 -10.75 6.97 -14.78
N LEU A 324 -11.86 6.60 -14.16
CA LEU A 324 -12.51 5.31 -14.35
C LEU A 324 -13.44 5.38 -15.57
N LEU A 325 -13.54 4.25 -16.28
CA LEU A 325 -14.48 4.07 -17.38
C LEU A 325 -15.46 2.95 -17.06
N VAL A 326 -16.64 2.99 -17.68
CA VAL A 326 -17.62 1.91 -17.62
C VAL A 326 -17.09 0.71 -18.41
N ARG A 327 -16.62 -0.31 -17.71
CA ARG A 327 -16.14 -1.56 -18.31
C ARG A 327 -16.03 -2.68 -17.27
N PRO A 328 -16.03 -3.95 -17.69
CA PRO A 328 -15.80 -5.10 -16.81
C PRO A 328 -14.43 -5.02 -16.08
N ASP A 329 -14.34 -5.63 -14.91
CA ASP A 329 -13.11 -5.60 -14.09
C ASP A 329 -11.89 -6.21 -14.81
N GLU A 330 -12.11 -7.19 -15.69
CA GLU A 330 -11.08 -7.88 -16.48
C GLU A 330 -10.43 -6.96 -17.52
N GLU A 331 -11.16 -5.96 -18.00
CA GLU A 331 -10.71 -4.98 -19.00
C GLU A 331 -10.11 -3.72 -18.36
N ARG A 332 -10.15 -3.60 -17.03
CA ARG A 332 -9.61 -2.44 -16.32
C ARG A 332 -8.10 -2.41 -16.41
N ASN A 333 -7.57 -1.24 -16.66
CA ASN A 333 -6.13 -1.03 -16.64
C ASN A 333 -5.57 -1.05 -15.20
N GLU A 334 -4.25 -1.10 -15.08
CA GLU A 334 -3.57 -1.20 -13.78
C GLU A 334 -3.90 -0.02 -12.85
N MET A 335 -4.12 1.18 -13.41
CA MET A 335 -4.44 2.37 -12.62
C MET A 335 -5.88 2.36 -12.09
N GLU A 336 -6.82 1.89 -12.90
CA GLU A 336 -8.21 1.69 -12.46
C GLU A 336 -8.28 0.61 -11.37
N ALA A 337 -7.53 -0.49 -11.54
CA ALA A 337 -7.43 -1.54 -10.53
C ALA A 337 -6.82 -1.01 -9.21
N LEU A 338 -5.82 -0.13 -9.28
CA LEU A 338 -5.24 0.52 -8.11
C LEU A 338 -6.24 1.43 -7.39
N THR A 339 -7.05 2.18 -8.14
CA THR A 339 -8.11 3.04 -7.60
C THR A 339 -9.15 2.22 -6.83
N LEU A 340 -9.62 1.12 -7.41
CA LEU A 340 -10.55 0.21 -6.75
C LEU A 340 -9.93 -0.42 -5.50
N ALA A 341 -8.66 -0.81 -5.56
CA ALA A 341 -7.93 -1.36 -4.42
C ALA A 341 -7.78 -0.33 -3.28
N ALA A 342 -7.55 0.94 -3.58
CA ALA A 342 -7.51 2.00 -2.58
C ALA A 342 -8.85 2.12 -1.86
N MET A 343 -9.97 2.14 -2.60
CA MET A 343 -11.31 2.16 -2.01
C MET A 343 -11.62 0.89 -1.23
N GLN A 344 -11.11 -0.26 -1.63
CA GLN A 344 -11.41 -1.54 -0.98
C GLN A 344 -10.61 -1.75 0.31
N HIS A 345 -9.33 -1.40 0.31
CA HIS A 345 -8.38 -1.83 1.34
C HIS A 345 -7.86 -0.71 2.24
N LEU A 346 -7.96 0.56 1.82
CA LEU A 346 -7.52 1.69 2.65
C LEU A 346 -8.71 2.31 3.41
N PRO A 347 -8.46 3.01 4.52
CA PRO A 347 -9.48 3.74 5.27
C PRO A 347 -9.84 5.03 4.51
N THR A 348 -10.64 4.88 3.45
CA THR A 348 -10.97 5.98 2.53
C THR A 348 -12.43 6.37 2.57
N ALA A 349 -12.67 7.68 2.44
CA ALA A 349 -13.92 8.23 1.95
C ALA A 349 -13.85 8.41 0.42
N VAL A 350 -14.97 8.46 -0.24
CA VAL A 350 -15.07 8.60 -1.71
C VAL A 350 -15.68 9.94 -2.05
N MET A 351 -14.99 10.71 -2.89
CA MET A 351 -15.49 11.91 -3.54
C MET A 351 -15.72 11.56 -5.02
N TYR A 352 -16.98 11.43 -5.41
CA TYR A 352 -17.31 11.18 -6.80
C TYR A 352 -17.46 12.50 -7.56
N VAL A 353 -16.62 12.70 -8.58
CA VAL A 353 -16.56 13.96 -9.36
C VAL A 353 -17.11 13.70 -10.75
N MET A 354 -18.05 14.51 -11.15
CA MET A 354 -18.69 14.48 -12.48
C MET A 354 -18.71 15.87 -13.13
N ASP A 355 -18.73 15.87 -14.44
CA ASP A 355 -18.84 17.05 -15.28
C ASP A 355 -20.09 16.91 -16.15
N LEU A 356 -21.08 17.76 -15.91
CA LEU A 356 -22.37 17.75 -16.60
C LEU A 356 -22.45 18.80 -17.72
N SER A 357 -21.36 19.48 -18.06
CA SER A 357 -21.33 20.48 -19.13
C SER A 357 -21.43 19.87 -20.52
N GLY A 358 -21.01 18.60 -20.67
CA GLY A 358 -20.85 17.97 -21.97
C GLY A 358 -19.63 18.45 -22.76
N GLU A 359 -18.87 19.44 -22.25
CA GLU A 359 -17.73 20.08 -22.93
C GLU A 359 -16.38 19.48 -22.56
N ALA A 360 -16.33 18.36 -21.86
CA ALA A 360 -15.06 17.77 -21.39
C ALA A 360 -14.19 17.19 -22.53
N GLY A 361 -14.59 17.34 -23.78
CA GLY A 361 -13.86 16.96 -25.02
C GLY A 361 -14.01 15.47 -25.36
N ASP A 362 -13.54 15.08 -26.55
CA ASP A 362 -13.64 13.72 -27.13
C ASP A 362 -13.06 12.58 -26.29
N LYS A 363 -12.34 12.90 -25.22
CA LYS A 363 -11.71 11.92 -24.30
C LYS A 363 -12.47 11.79 -22.98
N CYS A 364 -13.59 12.47 -22.81
CA CYS A 364 -14.44 12.33 -21.62
C CYS A 364 -15.56 11.33 -21.90
N SER A 365 -15.95 10.62 -20.87
CA SER A 365 -17.15 9.78 -20.92
C SER A 365 -18.40 10.66 -21.06
N SER A 366 -19.44 10.15 -21.75
CA SER A 366 -20.74 10.79 -21.80
C SER A 366 -21.30 11.02 -20.38
N ILE A 367 -22.25 11.94 -20.24
CA ILE A 367 -22.92 12.16 -18.95
C ILE A 367 -23.58 10.86 -18.48
N ALA A 368 -24.24 10.12 -19.37
CA ALA A 368 -24.85 8.84 -19.05
C ALA A 368 -23.85 7.82 -18.52
N ASP A 369 -22.65 7.71 -19.13
CA ASP A 369 -21.58 6.85 -18.65
C ASP A 369 -21.07 7.28 -17.26
N GLN A 370 -20.96 8.60 -17.02
CA GLN A 370 -20.55 9.11 -15.71
C GLN A 370 -21.57 8.76 -14.62
N LEU A 371 -22.85 8.87 -14.91
CA LEU A 371 -23.93 8.52 -13.99
C LEU A 371 -24.03 7.00 -13.78
N GLN A 372 -23.82 6.20 -14.84
CA GLN A 372 -23.71 4.74 -14.71
C GLN A 372 -22.53 4.34 -13.86
N LEU A 373 -21.34 4.89 -14.10
CA LEU A 373 -20.14 4.63 -13.32
C LEU A 373 -20.34 4.98 -11.83
N ARG A 374 -21.02 6.11 -11.56
CA ARG A 374 -21.39 6.48 -10.19
C ARG A 374 -22.22 5.40 -9.52
N ARG A 375 -23.26 4.88 -10.21
CA ARG A 375 -24.12 3.81 -9.67
C ARG A 375 -23.29 2.55 -9.36
N GLU A 376 -22.42 2.13 -10.29
CA GLU A 376 -21.55 0.95 -10.11
C GLU A 376 -20.62 1.09 -8.90
N VAL A 377 -19.91 2.22 -8.82
CA VAL A 377 -18.95 2.45 -7.71
C VAL A 377 -19.69 2.57 -6.38
N ARG A 378 -20.85 3.25 -6.35
CA ARG A 378 -21.65 3.37 -5.12
C ARG A 378 -22.22 2.04 -4.66
N GLN A 379 -22.66 1.19 -5.56
CA GLN A 379 -23.14 -0.17 -5.24
C GLN A 379 -22.00 -1.05 -4.72
N ARG A 380 -20.80 -0.91 -5.26
CA ARG A 380 -19.61 -1.67 -4.83
C ARG A 380 -19.12 -1.25 -3.46
N PHE A 381 -19.25 0.04 -3.11
CA PHE A 381 -18.76 0.61 -1.86
C PHE A 381 -19.84 1.33 -1.03
N PRO A 382 -20.95 0.67 -0.68
CA PRO A 382 -22.13 1.32 -0.09
C PRO A 382 -21.87 1.88 1.32
N ARG A 383 -20.87 1.38 2.02
CA ARG A 383 -20.56 1.75 3.43
C ARG A 383 -19.50 2.85 3.54
N ARG A 384 -18.89 3.27 2.44
CA ARG A 384 -17.88 4.33 2.48
C ARG A 384 -18.54 5.70 2.68
N PRO A 385 -17.99 6.61 3.52
CA PRO A 385 -18.38 8.00 3.49
C PRO A 385 -18.28 8.53 2.06
N TRP A 386 -19.30 9.29 1.61
CA TRP A 386 -19.47 9.62 0.21
C TRP A 386 -19.95 11.04 0.05
N ILE A 387 -19.44 11.74 -0.97
CA ILE A 387 -19.98 13.00 -1.48
C ILE A 387 -19.95 13.00 -3.01
N ASP A 388 -21.00 13.50 -3.62
CA ASP A 388 -21.07 13.77 -5.05
C ASP A 388 -20.70 15.23 -5.31
N VAL A 389 -19.89 15.48 -6.35
CA VAL A 389 -19.41 16.80 -6.75
C VAL A 389 -19.65 17.01 -8.23
N VAL A 390 -20.47 17.99 -8.58
CA VAL A 390 -20.64 18.48 -9.95
C VAL A 390 -19.62 19.59 -10.15
N SER A 391 -18.59 19.31 -10.91
CA SER A 391 -17.48 20.22 -11.22
C SER A 391 -17.76 21.05 -12.46
N LYS A 392 -16.96 22.11 -12.66
CA LYS A 392 -16.98 22.98 -13.84
C LYS A 392 -18.36 23.62 -14.11
N ILE A 393 -19.09 23.98 -13.07
CA ILE A 393 -20.41 24.61 -13.22
C ILE A 393 -20.37 25.96 -13.94
N ASP A 394 -19.20 26.57 -14.06
CA ASP A 394 -18.91 27.75 -14.86
C ASP A 394 -19.12 27.52 -16.37
N LEU A 395 -19.03 26.26 -16.85
CA LEU A 395 -19.32 25.91 -18.24
C LEU A 395 -20.82 25.62 -18.49
N GLY A 396 -21.66 25.72 -17.46
CA GLY A 396 -23.04 25.33 -17.52
C GLY A 396 -23.27 23.83 -17.35
N THR A 397 -24.51 23.40 -17.61
CA THR A 397 -24.92 21.99 -17.56
C THR A 397 -25.78 21.70 -18.78
N THR A 398 -25.69 20.49 -19.31
CA THR A 398 -26.56 20.06 -20.43
C THR A 398 -27.99 19.93 -19.94
N ASP A 399 -28.95 20.30 -20.78
CA ASP A 399 -30.36 20.23 -20.48
C ASP A 399 -30.77 18.82 -20.01
N GLY A 400 -31.51 18.75 -18.92
CA GLY A 400 -32.01 17.49 -18.34
C GLY A 400 -30.96 16.70 -17.52
N SER A 401 -29.68 17.08 -17.55
CA SER A 401 -28.62 16.33 -16.85
C SER A 401 -28.65 16.49 -15.33
N LEU A 402 -29.09 17.65 -14.84
CA LEU A 402 -29.27 17.88 -13.41
C LEU A 402 -30.48 17.14 -12.86
N GLU A 403 -31.57 17.11 -13.58
CA GLU A 403 -32.78 16.38 -13.22
C GLU A 403 -32.49 14.86 -13.14
N GLU A 404 -31.78 14.32 -14.13
CA GLU A 404 -31.34 12.91 -14.09
C GLU A 404 -30.45 12.62 -12.89
N LEU A 405 -29.49 13.53 -12.56
CA LEU A 405 -28.65 13.39 -11.38
C LEU A 405 -29.50 13.43 -10.10
N GLU A 406 -30.42 14.39 -9.96
CA GLU A 406 -31.27 14.53 -8.76
C GLU A 406 -32.18 13.32 -8.54
N GLU A 407 -32.68 12.71 -9.61
CA GLU A 407 -33.40 11.44 -9.54
C GLU A 407 -32.51 10.30 -9.01
N ILE A 408 -31.28 10.22 -9.49
CA ILE A 408 -30.29 9.19 -9.02
C ILE A 408 -29.87 9.42 -7.57
N LEU A 409 -29.77 10.66 -7.15
CA LEU A 409 -29.34 11.02 -5.79
C LEU A 409 -30.41 10.75 -4.73
N ASP A 410 -31.68 10.67 -5.13
CA ASP A 410 -32.83 10.44 -4.22
C ASP A 410 -32.75 11.34 -2.96
N GLY A 411 -32.58 12.63 -3.18
CA GLY A 411 -32.47 13.64 -2.11
C GLY A 411 -31.12 13.67 -1.37
N SER A 412 -30.13 12.88 -1.80
CA SER A 412 -28.78 12.97 -1.21
C SER A 412 -28.09 14.28 -1.62
N PRO A 413 -27.37 14.97 -0.70
CA PRO A 413 -26.73 16.24 -1.02
C PRO A 413 -25.54 16.04 -1.97
N TYR A 414 -25.33 17.01 -2.86
CA TYR A 414 -24.17 17.13 -3.73
C TYR A 414 -23.61 18.55 -3.71
N ILE A 415 -22.36 18.72 -4.11
CA ILE A 415 -21.69 20.03 -4.15
C ILE A 415 -21.57 20.48 -5.59
N ARG A 416 -21.98 21.72 -5.87
CA ARG A 416 -21.75 22.41 -7.13
C ARG A 416 -20.43 23.19 -7.03
N LEU A 417 -19.49 22.90 -7.94
CA LEU A 417 -18.13 23.37 -7.83
C LEU A 417 -17.62 24.03 -9.12
N SER A 418 -17.08 25.22 -8.99
CA SER A 418 -16.17 25.83 -9.97
C SER A 418 -14.87 26.22 -9.27
N ILE A 419 -13.78 25.56 -9.62
CA ILE A 419 -12.43 25.93 -9.13
C ILE A 419 -12.01 27.28 -9.72
N HIS A 420 -12.39 27.55 -10.97
CA HIS A 420 -12.03 28.77 -11.68
C HIS A 420 -12.65 30.01 -11.02
N GLU A 421 -13.91 29.93 -10.63
CA GLU A 421 -14.65 31.02 -9.97
C GLU A 421 -14.59 30.96 -8.45
N GLY A 422 -14.02 29.90 -7.87
CA GLY A 422 -13.97 29.68 -6.42
C GLY A 422 -15.30 29.28 -5.78
N VAL A 423 -16.35 28.99 -6.59
CA VAL A 423 -17.67 28.63 -6.10
C VAL A 423 -17.64 27.22 -5.51
N GLY A 424 -18.23 27.01 -4.33
CA GLY A 424 -18.35 25.70 -3.67
C GLY A 424 -17.07 25.18 -2.99
N VAL A 425 -15.92 25.87 -3.12
CA VAL A 425 -14.65 25.40 -2.57
C VAL A 425 -14.65 25.32 -1.04
N ALA A 426 -15.26 26.31 -0.36
CA ALA A 426 -15.37 26.29 1.09
C ALA A 426 -16.27 25.17 1.61
N GLU A 427 -17.38 24.94 0.92
CA GLU A 427 -18.29 23.82 1.20
C GLU A 427 -17.60 22.49 0.99
N LEU A 428 -16.85 22.32 -0.10
CA LEU A 428 -16.08 21.15 -0.40
C LEU A 428 -15.04 20.83 0.70
N ARG A 429 -14.30 21.83 1.18
CA ARG A 429 -13.35 21.68 2.30
C ARG A 429 -14.05 21.19 3.56
N THR A 430 -15.20 21.76 3.88
CA THR A 430 -16.01 21.34 5.03
C THR A 430 -16.49 19.89 4.89
N ALA A 431 -16.94 19.50 3.69
CA ALA A 431 -17.35 18.14 3.42
C ALA A 431 -16.18 17.13 3.52
N VAL A 432 -15.01 17.50 3.03
CA VAL A 432 -13.78 16.68 3.17
C VAL A 432 -13.44 16.45 4.64
N LEU A 433 -13.42 17.49 5.47
CA LEU A 433 -13.15 17.38 6.90
C LEU A 433 -14.17 16.46 7.60
N ARG A 434 -15.45 16.61 7.26
CA ARG A 434 -16.51 15.73 7.79
C ARG A 434 -16.29 14.26 7.39
N MET A 435 -16.02 13.99 6.12
CA MET A 435 -15.77 12.63 5.64
C MET A 435 -14.55 12.00 6.29
N LEU A 436 -13.46 12.75 6.43
CA LEU A 436 -12.27 12.26 7.15
C LEU A 436 -12.58 11.95 8.62
N GLY A 437 -13.42 12.76 9.26
CA GLY A 437 -13.93 12.50 10.62
C GLY A 437 -14.72 11.20 10.72
N GLU A 438 -15.61 10.92 9.76
CA GLU A 438 -16.37 9.68 9.69
C GLU A 438 -15.45 8.46 9.54
N VAL A 439 -14.44 8.55 8.68
CA VAL A 439 -13.42 7.49 8.52
C VAL A 439 -12.64 7.29 9.83
N ARG A 440 -12.25 8.37 10.51
CA ARG A 440 -11.52 8.31 11.77
C ARG A 440 -12.30 7.57 12.85
N VAL A 441 -13.58 7.86 13.01
CA VAL A 441 -14.47 7.18 13.97
C VAL A 441 -14.48 5.66 13.74
N VAL A 442 -14.51 5.24 12.47
CA VAL A 442 -14.46 3.81 12.13
C VAL A 442 -13.11 3.20 12.50
N LEU A 443 -12.00 3.88 12.21
CA LEU A 443 -10.65 3.41 12.57
C LEU A 443 -10.47 3.28 14.08
N ASP A 444 -10.92 4.27 14.85
CA ASP A 444 -10.83 4.24 16.32
C ASP A 444 -11.66 3.10 16.91
N ALA A 445 -12.86 2.86 16.37
CA ALA A 445 -13.69 1.73 16.78
C ALA A 445 -13.04 0.37 16.47
N MET A 446 -12.40 0.23 15.30
CA MET A 446 -11.68 -1.00 14.93
C MET A 446 -10.45 -1.23 15.83
N SER A 447 -9.73 -0.18 16.17
CA SER A 447 -8.56 -0.25 17.06
C SER A 447 -8.95 -0.64 18.49
N ALA A 448 -10.07 -0.15 18.99
CA ALA A 448 -10.60 -0.50 20.32
C ALA A 448 -10.99 -2.00 20.44
N VAL A 449 -11.47 -2.61 19.36
CA VAL A 449 -11.81 -4.05 19.32
C VAL A 449 -10.56 -4.94 19.32
N HIS A 450 -9.40 -4.45 18.83
CA HIS A 450 -8.16 -5.22 18.78
C HIS A 450 -7.27 -5.08 20.02
N MET A 451 -7.62 -4.20 20.97
CA MET A 451 -6.95 -4.16 22.27
C MET A 451 -7.41 -5.38 23.10
N PRO A 452 -6.53 -6.32 23.48
CA PRO A 452 -6.90 -7.34 24.43
C PRO A 452 -7.31 -6.64 25.72
N SER A 453 -8.53 -6.96 26.20
CA SER A 453 -9.02 -6.51 27.50
C SER A 453 -7.93 -6.77 28.53
N GLY A 454 -7.28 -5.70 29.00
CA GLY A 454 -6.13 -5.76 29.86
C GLY A 454 -6.40 -6.58 31.12
N ARG A 455 -5.43 -7.41 31.44
CA ARG A 455 -5.25 -7.94 32.78
C ARG A 455 -4.68 -6.86 33.69
#